data_3f1532e6f508c34e88bfe90f97bdcc68
#
_entry.id   3f1532e6f508c34e88bfe90f97bdcc68
#
_cell.length_a   1.000
_cell.length_b   1.000
_cell.length_c   1.000
_cell.angle_alpha   90.00
_cell.angle_beta   90.00
_cell.angle_gamma   90.00
#
_symmetry.space_group_name_H-M   'P 1'
#
loop_
_entity.id
_entity.type
_entity.pdbx_description
1 polymer ?
#
loop_
_entity_poly.entity_id
_entity_poly.type
_entity_poly.pdbx_seq_one_letter_code
_entity_poly.pdbx_strand_id
1 'polypeptide(L)'
;MASTPATTATFCATIVDEWVRLGVAHAVVSPGSRSTPMAIALSSNPKIALHVFHDERSASFAALGIGLQSGVPAVLLCTSGTAAAQFFAAVIEANYAHVPMLVCTADRPPELQGVGAPQTINQTPLYGNFVRKFIDVGVADDAKASKWRTVARDAFSATVGVNRGPCHVNFPFREPLVGVAEALPAVDSHSPVRMSADVATASERKMLSLALRAERGLIIAGNGIDQPRFILDLAAKLNWPVIADPRSNCRVAPESSHGATVVTCADVMMRHQPTAESLKPTVVIRIGDPPVSKVVNQWLARCGAEQIAVTQQPTLIDPDKIVTTHMVGSFNELFMEMSRGTQARPESEWISEWKQCERNARTALDSQFLKSNQLSEPLSAVTVSESLEPGSNLVVSSSMPVRDLEWFAPARDGVRVFSNRGVNGIDGVVSTAVGVALSSKAPTALLIGDIAMLHDSNGLLNLNRRDVQMKIIVVDNEGGGIFSFLPQAESLDGAQFEQLFGTPHSVDFESLAKTHGMPFAWATTSEELRRQLGTAGTSIIGVRTDRKVNVADHNALYAAVAEALTK
;
A
#
# COMPACT_ATOMS: atom_id res chain seq x y z
N MET A 1 33.85 21.29 22.07
CA MET A 1 34.91 20.31 21.77
C MET A 1 34.70 19.76 20.36
N ALA A 2 35.74 19.39 19.65
CA ALA A 2 35.58 18.78 18.32
C ALA A 2 34.92 17.40 18.49
N SER A 3 33.95 17.06 17.61
CA SER A 3 33.36 15.73 17.56
C SER A 3 34.44 14.68 17.37
N THR A 4 34.50 13.70 18.26
CA THR A 4 35.45 12.56 18.16
C THR A 4 34.76 11.39 17.44
N PRO A 5 35.51 10.41 16.91
CA PRO A 5 34.91 9.18 16.38
C PRO A 5 34.05 8.44 17.42
N ALA A 6 34.45 8.44 18.69
CA ALA A 6 33.70 7.84 19.81
C ALA A 6 32.40 8.60 20.06
N THR A 7 32.42 9.95 20.08
CA THR A 7 31.23 10.80 20.21
C THR A 7 30.21 10.48 19.11
N THR A 8 30.67 10.40 17.84
CA THR A 8 29.82 10.09 16.68
C THR A 8 29.22 8.69 16.78
N ALA A 9 30.03 7.69 17.15
CA ALA A 9 29.56 6.31 17.33
C ALA A 9 28.54 6.21 18.47
N THR A 10 28.80 6.86 19.62
CA THR A 10 27.88 6.88 20.78
C THR A 10 26.55 7.58 20.45
N PHE A 11 26.63 8.70 19.70
CA PHE A 11 25.43 9.38 19.20
C PHE A 11 24.57 8.44 18.33
N CYS A 12 25.15 7.83 17.30
CA CYS A 12 24.41 6.92 16.42
C CYS A 12 23.82 5.73 17.19
N ALA A 13 24.60 5.12 18.09
CA ALA A 13 24.14 4.02 18.91
C ALA A 13 22.98 4.44 19.84
N THR A 14 23.00 5.66 20.38
CA THR A 14 21.93 6.22 21.22
C THR A 14 20.63 6.43 20.44
N ILE A 15 20.74 6.99 19.22
CA ILE A 15 19.59 7.16 18.32
C ILE A 15 18.94 5.82 18.00
N VAL A 16 19.75 4.82 17.63
CA VAL A 16 19.26 3.46 17.28
C VAL A 16 18.65 2.77 18.49
N ASP A 17 19.27 2.84 19.68
CA ASP A 17 18.72 2.28 20.92
C ASP A 17 17.34 2.86 21.24
N GLU A 18 17.17 4.18 21.07
CA GLU A 18 15.89 4.83 21.33
C GLU A 18 14.83 4.42 20.31
N TRP A 19 15.16 4.34 19.01
CA TRP A 19 14.23 3.86 17.99
C TRP A 19 13.78 2.42 18.25
N VAL A 20 14.69 1.54 18.67
CA VAL A 20 14.35 0.16 19.06
C VAL A 20 13.40 0.14 20.27
N ARG A 21 13.61 1.02 21.25
CA ARG A 21 12.68 1.16 22.39
C ARG A 21 11.28 1.62 21.99
N LEU A 22 11.20 2.37 20.89
CA LEU A 22 9.94 2.85 20.32
C LEU A 22 9.28 1.84 19.37
N GLY A 23 9.92 0.66 19.13
CA GLY A 23 9.36 -0.43 18.34
C GLY A 23 9.92 -0.56 16.92
N VAL A 24 10.91 0.24 16.53
CA VAL A 24 11.59 0.05 15.23
C VAL A 24 12.35 -1.28 15.23
N ALA A 25 12.03 -2.13 14.27
CA ALA A 25 12.63 -3.47 14.15
C ALA A 25 13.39 -3.69 12.84
N HIS A 26 13.25 -2.80 11.86
CA HIS A 26 13.83 -2.97 10.54
C HIS A 26 14.64 -1.74 10.12
N ALA A 27 15.78 -1.97 9.46
CA ALA A 27 16.56 -0.96 8.78
C ALA A 27 16.89 -1.41 7.35
N VAL A 28 16.69 -0.51 6.40
CA VAL A 28 17.05 -0.68 5.00
C VAL A 28 18.19 0.28 4.68
N VAL A 29 19.32 -0.26 4.24
CA VAL A 29 20.55 0.49 4.08
C VAL A 29 21.09 0.32 2.67
N SER A 30 21.42 1.43 2.01
CA SER A 30 22.24 1.42 0.80
C SER A 30 23.70 1.73 1.15
N PRO A 31 24.66 0.92 0.66
CA PRO A 31 26.08 1.06 1.01
C PRO A 31 26.66 2.41 0.59
N GLY A 32 27.44 3.03 1.48
CA GLY A 32 28.17 4.25 1.17
C GLY A 32 29.06 4.70 2.33
N SER A 33 30.16 5.39 2.02
CA SER A 33 31.17 5.74 3.01
C SER A 33 30.63 6.71 4.08
N ARG A 34 29.93 7.77 3.69
CA ARG A 34 29.50 8.81 4.65
C ARG A 34 28.49 8.30 5.68
N SER A 35 27.69 7.28 5.34
CA SER A 35 26.71 6.66 6.25
C SER A 35 27.31 5.65 7.23
N THR A 36 28.63 5.41 7.19
CA THR A 36 29.32 4.40 8.02
C THR A 36 28.94 4.45 9.50
N PRO A 37 28.94 5.59 10.21
CA PRO A 37 28.66 5.61 11.64
C PRO A 37 27.26 5.07 11.98
N MET A 38 26.24 5.48 11.23
CA MET A 38 24.86 5.03 11.43
C MET A 38 24.68 3.57 10.97
N ALA A 39 25.29 3.17 9.86
CA ALA A 39 25.22 1.79 9.37
C ALA A 39 25.82 0.80 10.38
N ILE A 40 26.96 1.14 11.00
CA ILE A 40 27.57 0.34 12.07
C ILE A 40 26.62 0.26 13.29
N ALA A 41 26.05 1.38 13.71
CA ALA A 41 25.13 1.41 14.85
C ALA A 41 23.89 0.52 14.62
N LEU A 42 23.29 0.57 13.42
CA LEU A 42 22.17 -0.26 13.02
C LEU A 42 22.54 -1.75 12.98
N SER A 43 23.69 -2.09 12.38
CA SER A 43 24.15 -3.49 12.28
C SER A 43 24.57 -4.10 13.60
N SER A 44 24.99 -3.28 14.55
CA SER A 44 25.42 -3.72 15.88
C SER A 44 24.28 -3.95 16.86
N ASN A 45 23.06 -3.49 16.55
CA ASN A 45 21.91 -3.69 17.42
C ASN A 45 21.17 -5.00 17.07
N PRO A 46 21.17 -6.03 17.95
CA PRO A 46 20.61 -7.35 17.64
C PRO A 46 19.08 -7.36 17.46
N LYS A 47 18.38 -6.27 17.81
CA LYS A 47 16.93 -6.12 17.64
C LYS A 47 16.55 -5.48 16.30
N ILE A 48 17.54 -5.07 15.50
CA ILE A 48 17.33 -4.54 14.16
C ILE A 48 17.60 -5.63 13.12
N ALA A 49 16.58 -5.98 12.34
CA ALA A 49 16.75 -6.73 11.11
C ALA A 49 17.28 -5.79 10.02
N LEU A 50 18.57 -5.96 9.68
CA LEU A 50 19.26 -5.12 8.70
C LEU A 50 19.11 -5.70 7.29
N HIS A 51 18.63 -4.87 6.35
CA HIS A 51 18.45 -5.22 4.96
C HIS A 51 19.29 -4.31 4.06
N VAL A 52 20.24 -4.89 3.33
CA VAL A 52 21.10 -4.15 2.40
C VAL A 52 20.51 -4.21 1.00
N PHE A 53 20.39 -3.04 0.36
CA PHE A 53 19.98 -2.87 -1.04
C PHE A 53 21.03 -2.04 -1.78
N HIS A 54 21.39 -2.43 -3.00
CA HIS A 54 22.38 -1.71 -3.80
C HIS A 54 21.82 -0.46 -4.47
N ASP A 55 20.53 -0.49 -4.84
CA ASP A 55 19.82 0.61 -5.46
C ASP A 55 18.99 1.34 -4.38
N GLU A 56 19.26 2.63 -4.20
CA GLU A 56 18.59 3.47 -3.20
C GLU A 56 17.08 3.58 -3.49
N ARG A 57 16.66 3.64 -4.74
CA ARG A 57 15.25 3.64 -5.10
C ARG A 57 14.57 2.37 -4.62
N SER A 58 15.13 1.20 -4.92
CA SER A 58 14.62 -0.09 -4.43
C SER A 58 14.64 -0.18 -2.91
N ALA A 59 15.70 0.34 -2.26
CA ALA A 59 15.79 0.44 -0.81
C ALA A 59 14.62 1.23 -0.20
N SER A 60 14.29 2.37 -0.80
CA SER A 60 13.25 3.26 -0.31
C SER A 60 11.84 2.65 -0.43
N PHE A 61 11.55 1.95 -1.52
CA PHE A 61 10.29 1.22 -1.68
C PHE A 61 10.22 -0.04 -0.80
N ALA A 62 11.34 -0.69 -0.49
CA ALA A 62 11.36 -1.76 0.50
C ALA A 62 11.04 -1.23 1.91
N ALA A 63 11.58 -0.07 2.29
CA ALA A 63 11.22 0.60 3.54
C ALA A 63 9.73 1.00 3.57
N LEU A 64 9.17 1.47 2.44
CA LEU A 64 7.74 1.72 2.28
C LEU A 64 6.93 0.44 2.54
N GLY A 65 7.31 -0.69 1.94
CA GLY A 65 6.63 -1.97 2.13
C GLY A 65 6.63 -2.45 3.58
N ILE A 66 7.74 -2.26 4.29
CA ILE A 66 7.84 -2.55 5.73
C ILE A 66 6.85 -1.67 6.52
N GLY A 67 6.82 -0.38 6.25
CA GLY A 67 5.91 0.57 6.91
C GLY A 67 4.43 0.27 6.61
N LEU A 68 4.10 -0.10 5.37
CA LEU A 68 2.75 -0.52 4.96
C LEU A 68 2.26 -1.74 5.74
N GLN A 69 3.11 -2.73 5.89
CA GLN A 69 2.75 -4.00 6.52
C GLN A 69 2.67 -3.89 8.04
N SER A 70 3.66 -3.24 8.67
CA SER A 70 3.81 -3.21 10.13
C SER A 70 3.11 -2.03 10.81
N GLY A 71 2.87 -0.92 10.09
CA GLY A 71 2.43 0.34 10.68
C GLY A 71 3.53 1.04 11.50
N VAL A 72 4.75 0.52 11.53
CA VAL A 72 5.93 1.06 12.23
C VAL A 72 6.98 1.48 11.20
N PRO A 73 7.66 2.63 11.35
CA PRO A 73 8.65 3.05 10.37
C PRO A 73 9.85 2.12 10.32
N ALA A 74 10.32 1.79 9.11
CA ALA A 74 11.69 1.30 8.92
C ALA A 74 12.65 2.50 8.92
N VAL A 75 13.90 2.28 9.39
CA VAL A 75 15.00 3.21 9.13
C VAL A 75 15.48 3.00 7.70
N LEU A 76 15.42 4.05 6.88
CA LEU A 76 15.95 4.06 5.53
C LEU A 76 17.22 4.90 5.50
N LEU A 77 18.38 4.32 5.19
CA LEU A 77 19.66 4.99 5.27
C LEU A 77 20.42 4.96 3.94
N CYS A 78 20.90 6.13 3.50
CA CYS A 78 21.87 6.25 2.42
C CYS A 78 23.05 7.17 2.77
N THR A 79 24.04 7.17 1.88
CA THR A 79 25.17 8.11 1.90
C THR A 79 24.72 9.50 1.41
N SER A 80 25.65 10.45 1.33
CA SER A 80 25.40 11.81 0.85
C SER A 80 25.33 11.91 -0.68
N GLY A 81 24.81 13.02 -1.17
CA GLY A 81 24.75 13.35 -2.59
C GLY A 81 23.49 12.80 -3.27
N THR A 82 23.62 12.33 -4.51
CA THR A 82 22.49 11.87 -5.32
C THR A 82 21.78 10.63 -4.76
N ALA A 83 22.41 9.85 -3.88
CA ALA A 83 21.79 8.75 -3.17
C ALA A 83 20.51 9.20 -2.44
N ALA A 84 20.56 10.33 -1.74
CA ALA A 84 19.38 10.89 -1.07
C ALA A 84 18.25 11.24 -2.06
N ALA A 85 18.59 11.73 -3.26
CA ALA A 85 17.58 12.06 -4.28
C ALA A 85 16.83 10.83 -4.82
N GLN A 86 17.46 9.64 -4.82
CA GLN A 86 16.82 8.40 -5.27
C GLN A 86 15.67 7.93 -4.35
N PHE A 87 15.60 8.41 -3.12
CA PHE A 87 14.50 8.11 -2.19
C PHE A 87 13.20 8.86 -2.52
N PHE A 88 13.27 9.88 -3.37
CA PHE A 88 12.21 10.88 -3.47
C PHE A 88 10.86 10.28 -3.91
N ALA A 89 10.85 9.36 -4.87
CA ALA A 89 9.62 8.73 -5.33
C ALA A 89 8.90 7.98 -4.20
N ALA A 90 9.61 7.16 -3.42
CA ALA A 90 9.04 6.44 -2.29
C ALA A 90 8.62 7.37 -1.14
N VAL A 91 9.32 8.47 -0.92
CA VAL A 91 8.95 9.50 0.07
C VAL A 91 7.63 10.17 -0.32
N ILE A 92 7.43 10.48 -1.61
CA ILE A 92 6.15 10.99 -2.11
C ILE A 92 5.03 9.97 -1.90
N GLU A 93 5.25 8.71 -2.30
CA GLU A 93 4.25 7.64 -2.09
C GLU A 93 3.92 7.48 -0.60
N ALA A 94 4.94 7.41 0.29
CA ALA A 94 4.76 7.32 1.74
C ALA A 94 3.98 8.50 2.32
N ASN A 95 4.21 9.71 1.79
CA ASN A 95 3.49 10.91 2.21
C ASN A 95 1.99 10.80 1.95
N TYR A 96 1.61 10.42 0.73
CA TYR A 96 0.20 10.33 0.32
C TYR A 96 -0.49 9.06 0.81
N ALA A 97 0.24 7.96 0.97
CA ALA A 97 -0.27 6.71 1.54
C ALA A 97 -0.25 6.70 3.08
N HIS A 98 0.20 7.79 3.72
CA HIS A 98 0.32 7.90 5.18
C HIS A 98 1.16 6.77 5.82
N VAL A 99 2.21 6.34 5.13
CA VAL A 99 3.10 5.26 5.57
C VAL A 99 4.24 5.83 6.41
N PRO A 100 4.44 5.37 7.65
CA PRO A 100 5.54 5.83 8.48
C PRO A 100 6.89 5.38 7.92
N MET A 101 7.86 6.31 7.83
CA MET A 101 9.22 6.04 7.34
C MET A 101 10.23 7.00 7.97
N LEU A 102 11.31 6.49 8.53
CA LEU A 102 12.46 7.27 9.01
C LEU A 102 13.49 7.39 7.89
N VAL A 103 13.44 8.51 7.17
CA VAL A 103 14.34 8.79 6.04
C VAL A 103 15.61 9.43 6.57
N CYS A 104 16.70 8.67 6.64
CA CYS A 104 17.99 9.06 7.18
C CYS A 104 18.99 9.26 6.05
N THR A 105 19.45 10.50 5.86
CA THR A 105 20.48 10.84 4.89
C THR A 105 21.76 11.21 5.59
N ALA A 106 22.87 10.53 5.30
CA ALA A 106 24.16 10.99 5.74
C ALA A 106 24.60 12.19 4.90
N ASP A 107 25.30 13.16 5.53
CA ASP A 107 25.73 14.38 4.86
C ASP A 107 27.19 14.72 5.18
N ARG A 108 27.75 15.62 4.41
CA ARG A 108 29.01 16.25 4.71
C ARG A 108 28.83 17.23 5.88
N PRO A 109 29.88 17.41 6.74
CA PRO A 109 29.82 18.41 7.79
C PRO A 109 29.77 19.84 7.20
N PRO A 110 29.29 20.84 7.97
CA PRO A 110 29.04 22.19 7.46
C PRO A 110 30.23 22.82 6.72
N GLU A 111 31.45 22.56 7.14
CA GLU A 111 32.66 23.07 6.51
C GLU A 111 32.94 22.56 5.09
N LEU A 112 32.25 21.50 4.68
CA LEU A 112 32.35 20.91 3.34
C LEU A 112 31.08 21.17 2.48
N GLN A 113 30.09 21.87 3.00
CA GLN A 113 28.88 22.21 2.27
C GLN A 113 29.05 23.54 1.51
N GLY A 114 28.55 23.64 0.29
CA GLY A 114 28.58 24.84 -0.53
C GLY A 114 29.94 25.22 -1.10
N VAL A 115 30.98 24.39 -0.93
CA VAL A 115 32.36 24.65 -1.35
C VAL A 115 32.85 23.73 -2.47
N GLY A 116 31.94 22.98 -3.13
CA GLY A 116 32.30 22.07 -4.22
C GLY A 116 32.94 20.76 -3.76
N ALA A 117 32.76 20.36 -2.49
CA ALA A 117 33.29 19.09 -2.01
C ALA A 117 32.62 17.89 -2.77
N PRO A 118 33.38 16.84 -3.10
CA PRO A 118 32.85 15.69 -3.85
C PRO A 118 31.66 15.04 -3.15
N GLN A 119 30.66 14.60 -3.93
CA GLN A 119 29.47 13.90 -3.47
C GLN A 119 28.69 14.69 -2.39
N THR A 120 28.57 16.00 -2.60
CA THR A 120 27.91 16.95 -1.69
C THR A 120 26.87 17.75 -2.46
N ILE A 121 25.64 17.75 -1.96
CA ILE A 121 24.52 18.57 -2.45
C ILE A 121 23.87 19.27 -1.26
N ASN A 122 23.00 20.24 -1.50
CA ASN A 122 22.17 20.77 -0.44
C ASN A 122 21.04 19.77 -0.14
N GLN A 123 21.10 19.12 1.03
CA GLN A 123 20.10 18.14 1.49
C GLN A 123 19.02 18.79 2.39
N THR A 124 19.06 20.12 2.57
CA THR A 124 18.17 20.87 3.45
C THR A 124 17.19 21.75 2.68
N PRO A 125 15.88 21.59 2.77
CA PRO A 125 15.10 20.37 3.04
C PRO A 125 14.83 19.64 1.70
N LEU A 126 15.58 18.59 1.41
CA LEU A 126 15.55 17.91 0.10
C LEU A 126 14.16 17.46 -0.33
N TYR A 127 13.34 16.95 0.60
CA TYR A 127 12.01 16.40 0.29
C TYR A 127 10.89 17.44 0.49
N GLY A 128 11.19 18.68 0.86
CA GLY A 128 10.21 19.76 1.00
C GLY A 128 9.00 19.37 1.85
N ASN A 129 7.81 19.56 1.31
CA ASN A 129 6.54 19.31 2.00
C ASN A 129 6.09 17.82 1.97
N PHE A 130 6.88 16.93 1.39
CA PHE A 130 6.56 15.50 1.35
C PHE A 130 6.98 14.74 2.59
N VAL A 131 7.55 15.41 3.58
CA VAL A 131 7.86 14.85 4.90
C VAL A 131 7.08 15.57 5.99
N ARG A 132 6.74 14.87 7.07
CA ARG A 132 6.03 15.45 8.23
C ARG A 132 6.92 16.40 9.02
N LYS A 133 8.23 16.10 9.05
CA LYS A 133 9.23 16.90 9.73
C LYS A 133 10.58 16.71 9.05
N PHE A 134 11.35 17.79 8.97
CA PHE A 134 12.78 17.76 8.64
C PHE A 134 13.57 18.06 9.92
N ILE A 135 14.59 17.26 10.19
CA ILE A 135 15.50 17.42 11.34
C ILE A 135 16.94 17.36 10.83
N ASP A 136 17.66 18.47 10.89
CA ASP A 136 19.12 18.47 10.78
C ASP A 136 19.70 18.32 12.19
N VAL A 137 20.37 17.20 12.45
CA VAL A 137 20.88 16.91 13.79
C VAL A 137 22.18 17.65 14.11
N GLY A 138 22.82 18.24 13.09
CA GLY A 138 24.15 18.80 13.20
C GLY A 138 25.24 17.75 13.44
N VAL A 139 26.47 18.16 13.52
CA VAL A 139 27.59 17.27 13.88
C VAL A 139 27.44 16.86 15.35
N ALA A 140 27.66 15.58 15.66
CA ALA A 140 27.56 15.04 17.01
C ALA A 140 28.46 15.84 18.00
N ASP A 141 27.92 16.17 19.17
CA ASP A 141 28.56 16.98 20.20
C ASP A 141 28.18 16.43 21.58
N ASP A 142 29.18 16.03 22.38
CA ASP A 142 28.99 15.46 23.72
C ASP A 142 28.25 16.39 24.67
N ALA A 143 28.41 17.71 24.50
CA ALA A 143 27.69 18.72 25.28
C ALA A 143 26.16 18.63 25.06
N LYS A 144 25.71 18.00 23.98
CA LYS A 144 24.31 17.79 23.63
C LYS A 144 23.83 16.35 23.90
N ALA A 145 24.63 15.49 24.52
CA ALA A 145 24.31 14.06 24.70
C ALA A 145 22.98 13.83 25.40
N SER A 146 22.58 14.68 26.37
CA SER A 146 21.27 14.62 27.03
C SER A 146 20.06 14.82 26.10
N LYS A 147 20.26 15.38 24.91
CA LYS A 147 19.19 15.61 23.92
C LYS A 147 19.13 14.57 22.81
N TRP A 148 20.09 13.66 22.69
CA TRP A 148 20.15 12.71 21.58
C TRP A 148 18.91 11.80 21.52
N ARG A 149 18.46 11.28 22.68
CA ARG A 149 17.24 10.48 22.75
C ARG A 149 15.99 11.26 22.36
N THR A 150 15.93 12.54 22.70
CA THR A 150 14.84 13.44 22.30
C THR A 150 14.77 13.59 20.78
N VAL A 151 15.91 13.75 20.10
CA VAL A 151 15.96 13.80 18.62
C VAL A 151 15.37 12.52 18.00
N ALA A 152 15.75 11.35 18.53
CA ALA A 152 15.22 10.08 18.05
C ALA A 152 13.70 9.95 18.25
N ARG A 153 13.19 10.34 19.43
CA ARG A 153 11.76 10.36 19.75
C ARG A 153 10.98 11.33 18.87
N ASP A 154 11.51 12.51 18.65
CA ASP A 154 10.90 13.53 17.79
C ASP A 154 10.75 13.06 16.36
N ALA A 155 11.79 12.42 15.80
CA ALA A 155 11.75 11.85 14.47
C ALA A 155 10.71 10.73 14.37
N PHE A 156 10.72 9.79 15.33
CA PHE A 156 9.75 8.69 15.36
C PHE A 156 8.31 9.20 15.51
N SER A 157 8.08 10.12 16.47
CA SER A 157 6.76 10.69 16.73
C SER A 157 6.17 11.39 15.51
N ALA A 158 7.02 12.06 14.72
CA ALA A 158 6.61 12.68 13.48
C ALA A 158 6.12 11.64 12.44
N THR A 159 6.61 10.40 12.48
CA THR A 159 6.18 9.36 11.51
C THR A 159 4.86 8.70 11.88
N VAL A 160 4.54 8.53 13.17
CA VAL A 160 3.40 7.74 13.66
C VAL A 160 2.31 8.59 14.32
N GLY A 161 2.45 9.91 14.33
CA GLY A 161 1.44 10.84 14.87
C GLY A 161 0.10 10.79 14.13
N VAL A 162 -0.81 11.70 14.49
CA VAL A 162 -2.15 11.79 13.86
C VAL A 162 -2.06 11.92 12.33
N ASN A 163 -1.08 12.66 11.83
CA ASN A 163 -0.78 12.75 10.40
C ASN A 163 0.44 11.87 10.10
N ARG A 164 0.23 10.56 9.96
CA ARG A 164 1.31 9.59 9.68
C ARG A 164 2.03 9.89 8.36
N GLY A 165 3.30 9.52 8.27
CA GLY A 165 4.08 9.68 7.04
C GLY A 165 5.58 9.68 7.26
N PRO A 166 6.39 10.04 6.26
CA PRO A 166 7.84 10.06 6.36
C PRO A 166 8.35 11.24 7.19
N CYS A 167 9.46 11.03 7.91
CA CYS A 167 10.25 12.07 8.57
C CYS A 167 11.68 12.03 8.04
N HIS A 168 12.22 13.17 7.61
CA HIS A 168 13.59 13.28 7.13
C HIS A 168 14.53 13.70 8.24
N VAL A 169 15.57 12.90 8.48
CA VAL A 169 16.65 13.21 9.44
C VAL A 169 17.98 13.26 8.69
N ASN A 170 18.60 14.41 8.64
CA ASN A 170 19.90 14.62 8.00
C ASN A 170 21.02 14.52 9.03
N PHE A 171 22.02 13.67 8.77
CA PHE A 171 23.13 13.36 9.66
C PHE A 171 24.46 13.84 9.05
N PRO A 172 24.94 15.03 9.37
CA PRO A 172 26.26 15.45 8.96
C PRO A 172 27.34 14.76 9.79
N PHE A 173 28.17 13.96 9.13
CA PHE A 173 29.27 13.21 9.76
C PHE A 173 30.62 13.78 9.35
N ARG A 174 31.46 14.03 10.37
CA ARG A 174 32.86 14.45 10.20
C ARG A 174 33.78 13.24 10.31
N GLU A 175 34.83 13.22 9.53
CA GLU A 175 35.88 12.18 9.63
C GLU A 175 36.74 12.37 10.90
N PRO A 176 37.22 11.23 11.45
CA PRO A 176 37.09 9.83 11.03
C PRO A 176 35.70 9.24 11.28
N LEU A 177 35.20 8.40 10.33
CA LEU A 177 33.85 7.85 10.35
C LEU A 177 33.70 6.57 11.19
N VAL A 178 34.80 5.91 11.52
CA VAL A 178 34.80 4.68 12.31
C VAL A 178 35.23 5.00 13.73
N GLY A 179 34.38 4.63 14.69
CA GLY A 179 34.63 4.81 16.12
C GLY A 179 33.96 3.69 16.92
N VAL A 180 34.30 3.61 18.19
CA VAL A 180 33.67 2.68 19.14
C VAL A 180 32.74 3.47 20.05
N ALA A 181 31.49 3.04 20.15
CA ALA A 181 30.53 3.68 21.04
C ALA A 181 30.92 3.47 22.52
N GLU A 182 30.79 4.51 23.29
CA GLU A 182 30.94 4.50 24.75
C GLU A 182 29.60 4.23 25.45
N ALA A 183 29.54 4.42 26.76
CA ALA A 183 28.31 4.25 27.53
C ALA A 183 27.21 5.22 27.03
N LEU A 184 26.06 4.66 26.69
CA LEU A 184 24.93 5.46 26.19
C LEU A 184 24.35 6.36 27.29
N PRO A 185 23.87 7.57 26.96
CA PRO A 185 23.14 8.42 27.88
C PRO A 185 21.97 7.70 28.52
N ALA A 186 21.68 8.05 29.79
CA ALA A 186 20.56 7.47 30.52
C ALA A 186 19.23 7.63 29.78
N VAL A 187 18.34 6.66 30.00
CA VAL A 187 16.98 6.69 29.45
C VAL A 187 16.11 7.55 30.36
N ASP A 188 15.52 8.60 29.80
CA ASP A 188 14.56 9.42 30.53
C ASP A 188 13.21 8.71 30.62
N SER A 189 12.47 8.93 31.71
CA SER A 189 11.07 8.50 31.83
C SER A 189 10.18 9.42 30.98
N HIS A 190 9.77 8.97 29.81
CA HIS A 190 8.86 9.73 28.95
C HIS A 190 7.54 8.99 28.75
N SER A 191 6.45 9.75 28.60
CA SER A 191 5.15 9.21 28.25
C SER A 191 5.20 8.56 26.85
N PRO A 192 4.51 7.44 26.64
CA PRO A 192 4.44 6.81 25.33
C PRO A 192 3.91 7.78 24.27
N VAL A 193 4.42 7.68 23.04
CA VAL A 193 3.92 8.44 21.91
C VAL A 193 2.45 8.06 21.67
N ARG A 194 1.56 9.04 21.69
CA ARG A 194 0.15 8.81 21.36
C ARG A 194 0.05 8.56 19.85
N MET A 195 -0.36 7.34 19.50
CA MET A 195 -0.54 6.89 18.11
C MET A 195 -2.00 7.06 17.63
N SER A 196 -2.91 7.58 18.43
CA SER A 196 -4.34 7.69 18.10
C SER A 196 -4.69 9.08 17.59
N ALA A 197 -5.51 9.11 16.53
CA ALA A 197 -6.27 10.29 16.16
C ALA A 197 -7.23 10.67 17.31
N ASP A 198 -7.60 11.95 17.37
CA ASP A 198 -8.62 12.41 18.32
C ASP A 198 -9.93 11.62 18.10
N VAL A 199 -10.60 11.34 19.19
CA VAL A 199 -11.91 10.68 19.13
C VAL A 199 -12.90 11.67 18.54
N ALA A 200 -13.76 11.21 17.60
CA ALA A 200 -14.82 12.03 17.02
C ALA A 200 -15.60 12.79 18.10
N THR A 201 -15.91 14.05 17.86
CA THR A 201 -16.64 14.92 18.81
C THR A 201 -18.05 14.40 19.08
N ALA A 202 -18.66 14.81 20.18
CA ALA A 202 -20.05 14.46 20.49
C ALA A 202 -21.03 14.91 19.40
N SER A 203 -20.76 16.04 18.73
CA SER A 203 -21.55 16.55 17.61
C SER A 203 -21.43 15.61 16.38
N GLU A 204 -20.22 15.23 16.02
CA GLU A 204 -19.96 14.30 14.89
C GLU A 204 -20.61 12.93 15.14
N ARG A 205 -20.50 12.37 16.33
CA ARG A 205 -21.18 11.12 16.70
C ARG A 205 -22.69 11.22 16.59
N LYS A 206 -23.27 12.34 17.01
CA LYS A 206 -24.70 12.61 16.88
C LYS A 206 -25.10 12.68 15.41
N MET A 207 -24.34 13.38 14.58
CA MET A 207 -24.58 13.46 13.13
C MET A 207 -24.52 12.07 12.48
N LEU A 208 -23.48 11.28 12.78
CA LEU A 208 -23.38 9.91 12.28
C LEU A 208 -24.57 9.05 12.74
N SER A 209 -24.96 9.12 14.03
CA SER A 209 -26.12 8.40 14.54
C SER A 209 -27.43 8.78 13.84
N LEU A 210 -27.58 10.02 13.42
CA LEU A 210 -28.76 10.48 12.64
C LEU A 210 -28.72 9.93 11.21
N ALA A 211 -27.56 10.00 10.54
CA ALA A 211 -27.35 9.45 9.21
C ALA A 211 -27.63 7.93 9.17
N LEU A 212 -27.22 7.20 10.20
CA LEU A 212 -27.46 5.75 10.33
C LEU A 212 -28.97 5.39 10.45
N ARG A 213 -29.90 6.35 10.57
CA ARG A 213 -31.35 6.10 10.55
C ARG A 213 -31.92 5.93 9.14
N ALA A 214 -31.18 6.30 8.11
CA ALA A 214 -31.60 6.15 6.72
C ALA A 214 -31.96 4.68 6.40
N GLU A 215 -32.99 4.49 5.60
CA GLU A 215 -33.41 3.15 5.15
C GLU A 215 -32.49 2.66 4.02
N ARG A 216 -32.13 3.54 3.08
CA ARG A 216 -31.27 3.26 1.92
C ARG A 216 -29.86 3.79 2.16
N GLY A 217 -29.14 3.13 3.05
CA GLY A 217 -27.75 3.48 3.32
C GLY A 217 -26.76 2.53 2.64
N LEU A 218 -25.53 2.99 2.48
CA LEU A 218 -24.43 2.26 1.86
C LEU A 218 -23.14 2.52 2.64
N ILE A 219 -22.34 1.49 2.85
CA ILE A 219 -20.98 1.62 3.37
C ILE A 219 -19.99 1.39 2.23
N ILE A 220 -19.05 2.29 2.05
CA ILE A 220 -17.86 2.11 1.21
C ILE A 220 -16.69 1.84 2.15
N ALA A 221 -16.17 0.62 2.12
CA ALA A 221 -15.02 0.22 2.92
C ALA A 221 -13.75 0.27 2.07
N GLY A 222 -12.90 1.25 2.33
CA GLY A 222 -11.62 1.46 1.65
C GLY A 222 -10.43 0.98 2.47
N ASN A 223 -9.23 1.39 2.08
CA ASN A 223 -7.98 1.02 2.75
C ASN A 223 -7.89 1.63 4.17
N GLY A 224 -7.12 0.98 5.05
CA GLY A 224 -6.81 1.47 6.39
C GLY A 224 -7.69 0.91 7.51
N ILE A 225 -8.54 -0.08 7.23
CA ILE A 225 -9.40 -0.73 8.23
C ILE A 225 -8.66 -1.93 8.84
N ASP A 226 -8.24 -1.81 10.10
CA ASP A 226 -7.52 -2.89 10.79
C ASP A 226 -8.46 -3.94 11.40
N GLN A 227 -9.64 -3.53 11.86
CA GLN A 227 -10.62 -4.41 12.51
C GLN A 227 -11.99 -4.30 11.82
N PRO A 228 -12.22 -5.05 10.74
CA PRO A 228 -13.43 -4.96 9.94
C PRO A 228 -14.70 -5.34 10.70
N ARG A 229 -14.59 -6.16 11.76
CA ARG A 229 -15.69 -6.69 12.54
C ARG A 229 -16.74 -5.65 12.92
N PHE A 230 -16.33 -4.51 13.47
CA PHE A 230 -17.30 -3.51 13.97
C PHE A 230 -18.07 -2.82 12.85
N ILE A 231 -17.45 -2.68 11.69
CA ILE A 231 -18.09 -2.13 10.49
C ILE A 231 -19.08 -3.12 9.92
N LEU A 232 -18.69 -4.41 9.83
CA LEU A 232 -19.55 -5.50 9.35
C LEU A 232 -20.73 -5.75 10.30
N ASP A 233 -20.51 -5.77 11.63
CA ASP A 233 -21.57 -5.87 12.62
C ASP A 233 -22.59 -4.71 12.50
N LEU A 234 -22.12 -3.49 12.28
CA LEU A 234 -22.98 -2.32 12.07
C LEU A 234 -23.77 -2.45 10.77
N ALA A 235 -23.12 -2.82 9.67
CA ALA A 235 -23.73 -3.02 8.37
C ALA A 235 -24.85 -4.09 8.41
N ALA A 236 -24.57 -5.21 9.08
CA ALA A 236 -25.54 -6.29 9.27
C ALA A 236 -26.78 -5.80 10.05
N LYS A 237 -26.60 -5.07 11.16
CA LYS A 237 -27.71 -4.53 11.95
C LYS A 237 -28.55 -3.52 11.18
N LEU A 238 -27.92 -2.70 10.35
CA LEU A 238 -28.59 -1.69 9.54
C LEU A 238 -29.25 -2.28 8.28
N ASN A 239 -28.90 -3.50 7.90
CA ASN A 239 -29.19 -4.06 6.57
C ASN A 239 -28.69 -3.15 5.43
N TRP A 240 -27.46 -2.65 5.59
CA TRP A 240 -26.78 -1.85 4.58
C TRP A 240 -25.73 -2.67 3.85
N PRO A 241 -25.65 -2.57 2.51
CA PRO A 241 -24.58 -3.22 1.76
C PRO A 241 -23.23 -2.55 2.06
N VAL A 242 -22.16 -3.35 1.95
CA VAL A 242 -20.77 -2.90 2.08
C VAL A 242 -20.05 -3.14 0.76
N ILE A 243 -19.78 -2.07 0.00
CA ILE A 243 -18.84 -2.16 -1.12
C ILE A 243 -17.43 -2.19 -0.53
N ALA A 244 -16.76 -3.33 -0.68
CA ALA A 244 -15.48 -3.59 -0.03
C ALA A 244 -14.33 -3.59 -1.05
N ASP A 245 -13.45 -2.57 -0.98
CA ASP A 245 -12.17 -2.58 -1.68
C ASP A 245 -11.34 -3.82 -1.22
N PRO A 246 -10.59 -4.48 -2.09
CA PRO A 246 -9.73 -5.62 -1.71
C PRO A 246 -8.77 -5.30 -0.55
N ARG A 247 -8.34 -4.04 -0.41
CA ARG A 247 -7.41 -3.58 0.65
C ARG A 247 -8.10 -3.24 1.97
N SER A 248 -9.45 -3.30 2.02
CA SER A 248 -10.24 -2.85 3.18
C SER A 248 -10.24 -3.81 4.37
N ASN A 249 -9.81 -5.06 4.18
CA ASN A 249 -10.05 -6.17 5.10
C ASN A 249 -11.54 -6.48 5.37
N CYS A 250 -12.48 -5.77 4.71
CA CYS A 250 -13.92 -6.01 4.78
C CYS A 250 -14.43 -6.96 3.67
N ARG A 251 -13.58 -7.29 2.69
CA ARG A 251 -13.93 -8.17 1.56
C ARG A 251 -13.81 -9.64 1.98
N VAL A 252 -14.64 -10.04 2.93
CA VAL A 252 -14.63 -11.34 3.58
C VAL A 252 -15.75 -12.24 3.06
N ALA A 253 -15.55 -13.56 3.16
CA ALA A 253 -16.57 -14.56 2.80
C ALA A 253 -17.85 -14.42 3.65
N PRO A 254 -19.00 -14.91 3.18
CA PRO A 254 -20.28 -14.80 3.90
C PRO A 254 -20.22 -15.32 5.34
N GLU A 255 -19.46 -16.38 5.61
CA GLU A 255 -19.29 -17.00 6.92
C GLU A 255 -18.57 -16.07 7.91
N SER A 256 -17.71 -15.22 7.41
CA SER A 256 -16.92 -14.26 8.19
C SER A 256 -17.48 -12.84 8.17
N SER A 257 -18.57 -12.61 7.43
CA SER A 257 -19.17 -11.27 7.25
C SER A 257 -20.00 -10.78 8.43
N HIS A 258 -20.14 -11.57 9.50
CA HIS A 258 -21.02 -11.28 10.63
C HIS A 258 -22.49 -10.99 10.23
N GLY A 259 -22.93 -11.52 9.09
CA GLY A 259 -24.27 -11.29 8.52
C GLY A 259 -24.38 -10.05 7.62
N ALA A 260 -23.29 -9.31 7.42
CA ALA A 260 -23.28 -8.19 6.48
C ALA A 260 -23.33 -8.66 5.02
N THR A 261 -23.98 -7.87 4.17
CA THR A 261 -23.95 -8.06 2.72
C THR A 261 -22.72 -7.38 2.15
N VAL A 262 -21.66 -8.16 1.91
CA VAL A 262 -20.41 -7.69 1.28
C VAL A 262 -20.58 -7.74 -0.24
N VAL A 263 -20.37 -6.61 -0.89
CA VAL A 263 -20.49 -6.42 -2.35
C VAL A 263 -19.08 -6.42 -2.95
N THR A 264 -18.80 -7.37 -3.83
CA THR A 264 -17.51 -7.57 -4.49
C THR A 264 -17.55 -7.23 -5.98
N CYS A 265 -18.74 -7.17 -6.57
CA CYS A 265 -18.97 -6.95 -8.00
C CYS A 265 -19.41 -5.50 -8.31
N ALA A 266 -19.19 -4.54 -7.42
CA ALA A 266 -19.74 -3.20 -7.53
C ALA A 266 -19.36 -2.50 -8.86
N ASP A 267 -18.11 -2.61 -9.34
CA ASP A 267 -17.71 -1.99 -10.62
C ASP A 267 -18.59 -2.47 -11.76
N VAL A 268 -18.69 -3.78 -11.95
CA VAL A 268 -19.43 -4.39 -13.07
C VAL A 268 -20.94 -4.18 -12.93
N MET A 269 -21.47 -4.14 -11.70
CA MET A 269 -22.89 -3.83 -11.43
C MET A 269 -23.24 -2.40 -11.80
N MET A 270 -22.40 -1.44 -11.42
CA MET A 270 -22.66 0.00 -11.67
C MET A 270 -22.46 0.40 -13.14
N ARG A 271 -21.89 -0.46 -14.00
CA ARG A 271 -21.87 -0.29 -15.46
C ARG A 271 -23.26 -0.52 -16.08
N HIS A 272 -24.12 -1.30 -15.45
CA HIS A 272 -25.50 -1.51 -15.90
C HIS A 272 -26.39 -0.37 -15.38
N GLN A 273 -26.76 0.58 -16.26
CA GLN A 273 -27.45 1.80 -15.87
C GLN A 273 -28.76 1.58 -15.09
N PRO A 274 -29.65 0.64 -15.47
CA PRO A 274 -30.85 0.38 -14.66
C PRO A 274 -30.54 -0.02 -13.22
N THR A 275 -29.58 -0.91 -12.99
CA THR A 275 -29.13 -1.30 -11.66
C THR A 275 -28.50 -0.14 -10.90
N ALA A 276 -27.65 0.66 -11.56
CA ALA A 276 -27.03 1.84 -10.95
C ALA A 276 -28.08 2.87 -10.49
N GLU A 277 -29.21 3.01 -11.20
CA GLU A 277 -30.32 3.87 -10.81
C GLU A 277 -31.15 3.28 -9.67
N SER A 278 -31.52 1.99 -9.73
CA SER A 278 -32.35 1.35 -8.69
C SER A 278 -31.61 1.28 -7.34
N LEU A 279 -30.29 1.07 -7.37
CA LEU A 279 -29.45 0.92 -6.19
C LEU A 279 -28.89 2.26 -5.63
N LYS A 280 -29.46 3.40 -5.96
CA LYS A 280 -29.04 4.70 -5.40
C LYS A 280 -29.33 4.78 -3.90
N PRO A 281 -28.29 5.02 -3.06
CA PRO A 281 -28.49 5.25 -1.63
C PRO A 281 -28.96 6.69 -1.36
N THR A 282 -29.49 6.92 -0.15
CA THR A 282 -29.74 8.27 0.37
C THR A 282 -28.62 8.75 1.27
N VAL A 283 -27.87 7.83 1.87
CA VAL A 283 -26.70 8.10 2.72
C VAL A 283 -25.57 7.13 2.37
N VAL A 284 -24.35 7.65 2.29
CA VAL A 284 -23.12 6.87 2.11
C VAL A 284 -22.15 7.18 3.25
N ILE A 285 -21.69 6.14 3.91
CA ILE A 285 -20.57 6.22 4.85
C ILE A 285 -19.31 5.71 4.15
N ARG A 286 -18.36 6.62 3.91
CA ARG A 286 -17.05 6.27 3.30
C ARG A 286 -16.03 6.10 4.42
N ILE A 287 -15.42 4.92 4.51
CA ILE A 287 -14.45 4.57 5.57
C ILE A 287 -13.09 4.32 4.92
N GLY A 288 -12.10 5.12 5.28
CA GLY A 288 -10.77 5.06 4.68
C GLY A 288 -10.71 5.66 3.26
N ASP A 289 -9.79 5.16 2.43
CA ASP A 289 -9.59 5.66 1.08
C ASP A 289 -10.75 5.30 0.14
N PRO A 290 -10.97 6.06 -0.94
CA PRO A 290 -11.96 5.69 -1.95
C PRO A 290 -11.56 4.38 -2.69
N PRO A 291 -12.56 3.64 -3.25
CA PRO A 291 -12.29 2.45 -4.05
C PRO A 291 -11.48 2.79 -5.31
N VAL A 292 -10.80 1.78 -5.88
CA VAL A 292 -10.01 1.95 -7.12
C VAL A 292 -10.92 2.20 -8.33
N SER A 293 -12.13 1.63 -8.32
CA SER A 293 -13.08 1.73 -9.44
C SER A 293 -13.49 3.15 -9.76
N LYS A 294 -13.14 3.61 -10.97
CA LYS A 294 -13.64 4.88 -11.52
C LYS A 294 -15.15 4.87 -11.69
N VAL A 295 -15.73 3.73 -12.05
CA VAL A 295 -17.19 3.60 -12.30
C VAL A 295 -17.96 3.79 -11.00
N VAL A 296 -17.54 3.14 -9.92
CA VAL A 296 -18.15 3.30 -8.59
C VAL A 296 -18.00 4.74 -8.10
N ASN A 297 -16.82 5.36 -8.23
CA ASN A 297 -16.60 6.75 -7.82
C ASN A 297 -17.50 7.72 -8.61
N GLN A 298 -17.61 7.54 -9.92
CA GLN A 298 -18.50 8.35 -10.76
C GLN A 298 -19.99 8.15 -10.44
N TRP A 299 -20.39 6.92 -10.09
CA TRP A 299 -21.74 6.63 -9.62
C TRP A 299 -22.02 7.32 -8.28
N LEU A 300 -21.10 7.25 -7.31
CA LEU A 300 -21.20 7.95 -6.03
C LEU A 300 -21.32 9.47 -6.22
N ALA A 301 -20.59 10.04 -7.19
CA ALA A 301 -20.67 11.47 -7.50
C ALA A 301 -22.05 11.91 -8.04
N ARG A 302 -22.79 10.98 -8.66
CA ARG A 302 -24.07 11.25 -9.31
C ARG A 302 -25.29 10.74 -8.55
N CYS A 303 -25.12 9.93 -7.50
CA CYS A 303 -26.24 9.31 -6.79
C CYS A 303 -27.08 10.28 -5.96
N GLY A 304 -26.57 11.49 -5.64
CA GLY A 304 -27.28 12.51 -4.87
C GLY A 304 -27.40 12.22 -3.37
N ALA A 305 -26.67 11.22 -2.86
CA ALA A 305 -26.67 10.86 -1.45
C ALA A 305 -25.91 11.86 -0.56
N GLU A 306 -26.30 12.01 0.69
CA GLU A 306 -25.45 12.57 1.73
C GLU A 306 -24.23 11.67 1.94
N GLN A 307 -23.01 12.22 1.86
CA GLN A 307 -21.78 11.45 2.00
C GLN A 307 -20.96 11.88 3.20
N ILE A 308 -20.77 10.96 4.16
CA ILE A 308 -19.97 11.17 5.35
C ILE A 308 -18.69 10.35 5.20
N ALA A 309 -17.54 11.02 5.18
CA ALA A 309 -16.25 10.36 5.17
C ALA A 309 -15.70 10.24 6.60
N VAL A 310 -15.23 9.06 6.95
CA VAL A 310 -14.51 8.78 8.19
C VAL A 310 -13.11 8.32 7.83
N THR A 311 -12.08 9.03 8.30
CA THR A 311 -10.68 8.73 8.03
C THR A 311 -9.87 8.67 9.31
N GLN A 312 -8.77 7.92 9.29
CA GLN A 312 -7.80 7.93 10.42
C GLN A 312 -6.82 9.10 10.32
N GLN A 313 -6.73 9.70 9.13
CA GLN A 313 -5.80 10.78 8.81
C GLN A 313 -6.58 12.06 8.53
N PRO A 314 -6.01 13.25 8.77
CA PRO A 314 -6.71 14.51 8.53
C PRO A 314 -6.90 14.83 7.05
N THR A 315 -6.26 14.07 6.16
CA THR A 315 -6.38 14.25 4.71
C THR A 315 -7.62 13.54 4.18
N LEU A 316 -8.44 14.27 3.41
CA LEU A 316 -9.61 13.74 2.71
C LEU A 316 -9.29 13.59 1.22
N ILE A 317 -9.53 12.41 0.66
CA ILE A 317 -9.49 12.16 -0.78
C ILE A 317 -10.91 12.31 -1.32
N ASP A 318 -11.22 13.44 -1.92
CA ASP A 318 -12.53 13.77 -2.47
C ASP A 318 -12.43 14.68 -3.71
N PRO A 319 -11.95 14.14 -4.85
CA PRO A 319 -11.75 14.94 -6.07
C PRO A 319 -13.05 15.49 -6.63
N ASP A 320 -14.17 14.82 -6.41
CA ASP A 320 -15.49 15.23 -6.90
C ASP A 320 -16.20 16.21 -5.95
N LYS A 321 -15.64 16.50 -4.77
CA LYS A 321 -16.18 17.41 -3.75
C LYS A 321 -17.61 17.08 -3.33
N ILE A 322 -17.88 15.82 -3.10
CA ILE A 322 -19.20 15.26 -2.78
C ILE A 322 -19.37 14.92 -1.30
N VAL A 323 -18.27 14.90 -0.53
CA VAL A 323 -18.33 14.66 0.92
C VAL A 323 -18.93 15.87 1.62
N THR A 324 -20.03 15.64 2.33
CA THR A 324 -20.73 16.68 3.09
C THR A 324 -20.18 16.84 4.50
N THR A 325 -19.63 15.76 5.06
CA THR A 325 -19.05 15.74 6.41
C THR A 325 -17.79 14.89 6.42
N HIS A 326 -16.70 15.44 6.94
CA HIS A 326 -15.45 14.71 7.15
C HIS A 326 -15.16 14.57 8.65
N MET A 327 -15.02 13.33 9.10
CA MET A 327 -14.70 12.96 10.48
C MET A 327 -13.33 12.30 10.54
N VAL A 328 -12.50 12.72 11.48
CA VAL A 328 -11.17 12.14 11.71
C VAL A 328 -11.17 11.40 13.03
N GLY A 329 -10.81 10.11 13.04
CA GLY A 329 -10.78 9.36 14.29
C GLY A 329 -10.48 7.87 14.12
N SER A 330 -10.42 7.18 15.26
CA SER A 330 -10.25 5.74 15.32
C SER A 330 -11.51 5.02 14.80
N PHE A 331 -11.38 4.28 13.70
CA PHE A 331 -12.48 3.47 13.16
C PHE A 331 -13.03 2.49 14.20
N ASN A 332 -12.13 1.82 14.93
CA ASN A 332 -12.50 0.78 15.87
C ASN A 332 -13.39 1.33 17.01
N GLU A 333 -13.00 2.45 17.61
CA GLU A 333 -13.78 3.05 18.70
C GLU A 333 -15.13 3.56 18.23
N LEU A 334 -15.13 4.30 17.11
CA LEU A 334 -16.34 4.91 16.56
C LEU A 334 -17.36 3.85 16.11
N PHE A 335 -16.94 2.88 15.31
CA PHE A 335 -17.86 1.87 14.79
C PHE A 335 -18.26 0.82 15.83
N MET A 336 -17.42 0.53 16.81
CA MET A 336 -17.81 -0.26 17.97
C MET A 336 -18.94 0.42 18.77
N GLU A 337 -18.81 1.72 19.05
CA GLU A 337 -19.84 2.51 19.73
C GLU A 337 -21.14 2.55 18.92
N MET A 338 -21.04 2.87 17.62
CA MET A 338 -22.21 2.92 16.74
C MET A 338 -22.90 1.56 16.64
N SER A 339 -22.14 0.47 16.49
CA SER A 339 -22.72 -0.88 16.43
C SER A 339 -23.43 -1.26 17.72
N ARG A 340 -22.88 -0.94 18.90
CA ARG A 340 -23.51 -1.21 20.20
C ARG A 340 -24.83 -0.45 20.38
N GLY A 341 -24.88 0.80 19.91
CA GLY A 341 -26.06 1.66 20.02
C GLY A 341 -27.14 1.40 18.98
N THR A 342 -26.86 0.56 17.95
CA THR A 342 -27.77 0.28 16.84
C THR A 342 -28.53 -1.01 17.08
N GLN A 343 -29.87 -0.94 17.00
CA GLN A 343 -30.73 -2.13 16.99
C GLN A 343 -30.79 -2.75 15.59
N ALA A 344 -30.85 -4.08 15.53
CA ALA A 344 -31.00 -4.79 14.27
C ALA A 344 -32.35 -4.45 13.61
N ARG A 345 -32.32 -4.20 12.32
CA ARG A 345 -33.48 -3.93 11.48
C ARG A 345 -33.94 -5.20 10.77
N PRO A 346 -35.24 -5.35 10.46
CA PRO A 346 -35.70 -6.41 9.58
C PRO A 346 -35.09 -6.23 8.17
N GLU A 347 -35.02 -7.32 7.42
CA GLU A 347 -34.61 -7.27 6.02
C GLU A 347 -35.59 -6.41 5.21
N SER A 348 -35.06 -5.52 4.38
CA SER A 348 -35.82 -4.60 3.53
C SER A 348 -35.68 -4.99 2.06
N GLU A 349 -36.56 -4.47 1.20
CA GLU A 349 -36.43 -4.65 -0.26
C GLU A 349 -35.08 -4.10 -0.76
N TRP A 350 -34.59 -3.01 -0.16
CA TRP A 350 -33.29 -2.39 -0.45
C TRP A 350 -32.14 -3.39 -0.36
N ILE A 351 -31.98 -4.07 0.78
CA ILE A 351 -30.87 -5.02 0.95
C ILE A 351 -31.08 -6.29 0.13
N SER A 352 -32.34 -6.71 -0.06
CA SER A 352 -32.67 -7.88 -0.89
C SER A 352 -32.31 -7.66 -2.35
N GLU A 353 -32.53 -6.45 -2.88
CA GLU A 353 -32.13 -6.06 -4.24
C GLU A 353 -30.59 -6.09 -4.40
N TRP A 354 -29.84 -5.53 -3.45
CA TRP A 354 -28.37 -5.61 -3.45
C TRP A 354 -27.85 -7.04 -3.42
N LYS A 355 -28.42 -7.88 -2.55
CA LYS A 355 -28.08 -9.30 -2.46
C LYS A 355 -28.34 -10.04 -3.78
N GLN A 356 -29.46 -9.73 -4.43
CA GLN A 356 -29.81 -10.37 -5.71
C GLN A 356 -28.88 -9.94 -6.82
N CYS A 357 -28.60 -8.63 -6.96
CA CYS A 357 -27.68 -8.10 -7.96
C CYS A 357 -26.26 -8.66 -7.79
N GLU A 358 -25.73 -8.71 -6.55
CA GLU A 358 -24.42 -9.30 -6.26
C GLU A 358 -24.37 -10.79 -6.65
N ARG A 359 -25.40 -11.58 -6.28
CA ARG A 359 -25.45 -13.01 -6.67
C ARG A 359 -25.52 -13.20 -8.18
N ASN A 360 -26.34 -12.44 -8.88
CA ASN A 360 -26.48 -12.52 -10.33
C ASN A 360 -25.16 -12.16 -11.02
N ALA A 361 -24.52 -11.06 -10.60
CA ALA A 361 -23.23 -10.63 -11.14
C ALA A 361 -22.13 -11.66 -10.90
N ARG A 362 -22.01 -12.17 -9.67
CA ARG A 362 -21.02 -13.20 -9.32
C ARG A 362 -21.22 -14.48 -10.12
N THR A 363 -22.45 -14.98 -10.20
CA THR A 363 -22.78 -16.19 -10.97
C THR A 363 -22.45 -16.03 -12.45
N ALA A 364 -22.69 -14.84 -13.02
CA ALA A 364 -22.36 -14.55 -14.42
C ALA A 364 -20.85 -14.54 -14.65
N LEU A 365 -20.07 -13.89 -13.76
CA LEU A 365 -18.61 -13.87 -13.83
C LEU A 365 -18.03 -15.29 -13.71
N ASP A 366 -18.45 -16.04 -12.71
CA ASP A 366 -17.95 -17.41 -12.47
C ASP A 366 -18.26 -18.32 -13.67
N SER A 367 -19.45 -18.19 -14.24
CA SER A 367 -19.86 -18.93 -15.45
C SER A 367 -19.00 -18.57 -16.67
N GLN A 368 -18.56 -17.31 -16.81
CA GLN A 368 -17.67 -16.93 -17.89
C GLN A 368 -16.24 -17.47 -17.68
N PHE A 369 -15.71 -17.40 -16.47
CA PHE A 369 -14.38 -17.92 -16.15
C PHE A 369 -14.29 -19.46 -16.33
N LEU A 370 -15.39 -20.18 -16.14
CA LEU A 370 -15.43 -21.63 -16.38
C LEU A 370 -15.43 -22.02 -17.86
N LYS A 371 -15.69 -21.08 -18.78
CA LYS A 371 -15.69 -21.37 -20.24
C LYS A 371 -14.30 -21.46 -20.86
N SER A 372 -13.29 -20.94 -20.21
CA SER A 372 -11.91 -20.92 -20.73
C SER A 372 -10.96 -21.58 -19.74
N ASN A 373 -10.10 -22.45 -20.26
CA ASN A 373 -8.97 -22.99 -19.51
C ASN A 373 -7.71 -22.12 -19.62
N GLN A 374 -7.70 -21.16 -20.56
CA GLN A 374 -6.57 -20.24 -20.74
C GLN A 374 -6.69 -19.07 -19.77
N LEU A 375 -5.55 -18.67 -19.23
CA LEU A 375 -5.45 -17.47 -18.39
C LEU A 375 -5.64 -16.21 -19.23
N SER A 376 -6.60 -15.38 -18.81
CA SER A 376 -6.71 -13.96 -19.15
C SER A 376 -6.18 -13.12 -18.00
N GLU A 377 -6.03 -11.81 -18.15
CA GLU A 377 -5.64 -10.92 -17.04
C GLU A 377 -6.64 -10.97 -15.88
N PRO A 378 -7.99 -10.83 -16.11
CA PRO A 378 -8.98 -11.00 -15.05
C PRO A 378 -8.93 -12.37 -14.36
N LEU A 379 -8.86 -13.46 -15.14
CA LEU A 379 -8.82 -14.82 -14.57
C LEU A 379 -7.53 -15.07 -13.77
N SER A 380 -6.42 -14.44 -14.17
CA SER A 380 -5.16 -14.51 -13.41
C SER A 380 -5.29 -13.85 -12.04
N ALA A 381 -5.92 -12.66 -11.97
CA ALA A 381 -6.16 -11.97 -10.70
C ALA A 381 -7.08 -12.77 -9.77
N VAL A 382 -8.15 -13.34 -10.31
CA VAL A 382 -9.08 -14.22 -9.58
C VAL A 382 -8.35 -15.46 -9.07
N THR A 383 -7.61 -16.16 -9.95
CA THR A 383 -6.88 -17.39 -9.60
C THR A 383 -5.84 -17.13 -8.51
N VAL A 384 -5.08 -16.03 -8.61
CA VAL A 384 -4.11 -15.65 -7.57
C VAL A 384 -4.83 -15.41 -6.25
N SER A 385 -5.89 -14.61 -6.24
CA SER A 385 -6.65 -14.30 -5.02
C SER A 385 -7.18 -15.57 -4.35
N GLU A 386 -7.78 -16.48 -5.10
CA GLU A 386 -8.36 -17.71 -4.59
C GLU A 386 -7.34 -18.74 -4.09
N SER A 387 -6.12 -18.71 -4.63
CA SER A 387 -5.09 -19.71 -4.34
C SER A 387 -4.27 -19.41 -3.07
N LEU A 388 -4.36 -18.20 -2.53
CA LEU A 388 -3.58 -17.82 -1.37
C LEU A 388 -4.19 -18.39 -0.08
N GLU A 389 -3.34 -18.95 0.78
CA GLU A 389 -3.76 -19.44 2.08
C GLU A 389 -4.06 -18.28 3.06
N PRO A 390 -5.02 -18.46 4.00
CA PRO A 390 -5.21 -17.51 5.08
C PRO A 390 -3.90 -17.21 5.84
N GLY A 391 -3.65 -15.95 6.14
CA GLY A 391 -2.39 -15.47 6.72
C GLY A 391 -1.38 -14.98 5.69
N SER A 392 -1.64 -15.16 4.39
CA SER A 392 -0.78 -14.66 3.31
C SER A 392 -0.97 -13.17 3.05
N ASN A 393 0.03 -12.57 2.40
CA ASN A 393 -0.06 -11.23 1.84
C ASN A 393 -0.20 -11.30 0.32
N LEU A 394 -1.02 -10.40 -0.24
CA LEU A 394 -1.08 -10.11 -1.67
C LEU A 394 -0.68 -8.67 -1.91
N VAL A 395 0.44 -8.45 -2.59
CA VAL A 395 0.80 -7.13 -3.11
C VAL A 395 0.32 -7.06 -4.56
N VAL A 396 -0.40 -6.00 -4.91
CA VAL A 396 -0.96 -5.84 -6.25
C VAL A 396 -0.53 -4.53 -6.87
N SER A 397 -0.02 -4.60 -8.09
CA SER A 397 0.47 -3.44 -8.83
C SER A 397 -0.67 -2.51 -9.25
N SER A 398 -0.39 -1.23 -9.30
CA SER A 398 -1.20 -0.26 -10.04
C SER A 398 -1.36 -0.67 -11.52
N SER A 399 -2.12 0.07 -12.30
CA SER A 399 -2.55 -0.25 -13.67
C SER A 399 -3.68 -1.30 -13.69
N MET A 400 -3.62 -2.35 -14.53
CA MET A 400 -4.69 -3.35 -14.64
C MET A 400 -4.76 -4.32 -13.45
N PRO A 401 -3.66 -4.83 -12.88
CA PRO A 401 -3.74 -5.86 -11.84
C PRO A 401 -4.63 -5.51 -10.64
N VAL A 402 -4.52 -4.28 -10.11
CA VAL A 402 -5.38 -3.85 -8.98
C VAL A 402 -6.85 -3.70 -9.38
N ARG A 403 -7.10 -3.36 -10.64
CA ARG A 403 -8.45 -3.24 -11.19
C ARG A 403 -9.08 -4.61 -11.38
N ASP A 404 -8.35 -5.54 -11.97
CA ASP A 404 -8.83 -6.91 -12.18
C ASP A 404 -9.13 -7.61 -10.86
N LEU A 405 -8.29 -7.36 -9.84
CA LEU A 405 -8.56 -7.84 -8.49
C LEU A 405 -9.85 -7.24 -7.90
N GLU A 406 -10.03 -5.91 -8.00
CA GLU A 406 -11.20 -5.22 -7.44
C GLU A 406 -12.49 -5.61 -8.17
N TRP A 407 -12.45 -5.65 -9.51
CA TRP A 407 -13.65 -5.81 -10.33
C TRP A 407 -14.17 -7.25 -10.37
N PHE A 408 -13.27 -8.23 -10.29
CA PHE A 408 -13.59 -9.61 -10.61
C PHE A 408 -13.33 -10.63 -9.48
N ALA A 409 -12.39 -10.35 -8.56
CA ALA A 409 -12.08 -11.33 -7.53
C ALA A 409 -13.23 -11.46 -6.52
N PRO A 410 -13.55 -12.69 -6.06
CA PRO A 410 -14.53 -12.92 -5.00
C PRO A 410 -14.04 -12.43 -3.63
N ALA A 411 -14.92 -12.49 -2.64
CA ALA A 411 -14.58 -12.32 -1.25
C ALA A 411 -13.58 -13.39 -0.77
N ARG A 412 -12.63 -13.00 0.10
CA ARG A 412 -11.56 -13.89 0.56
C ARG A 412 -11.16 -13.59 2.00
N ASP A 413 -11.17 -14.62 2.84
CA ASP A 413 -10.75 -14.49 4.23
C ASP A 413 -9.24 -14.61 4.41
N GLY A 414 -8.73 -13.85 5.38
CA GLY A 414 -7.39 -14.04 5.91
C GLY A 414 -6.23 -13.61 4.99
N VAL A 415 -6.49 -13.00 3.84
CA VAL A 415 -5.46 -12.47 2.95
C VAL A 415 -5.41 -10.95 3.08
N ARG A 416 -4.23 -10.41 3.43
CA ARG A 416 -4.03 -8.96 3.49
C ARG A 416 -3.56 -8.44 2.13
N VAL A 417 -4.25 -7.44 1.59
CA VAL A 417 -3.94 -6.87 0.28
C VAL A 417 -3.24 -5.52 0.44
N PHE A 418 -2.14 -5.34 -0.26
CA PHE A 418 -1.32 -4.11 -0.27
C PHE A 418 -1.13 -3.60 -1.70
N SER A 419 -0.96 -2.29 -1.85
CA SER A 419 -0.67 -1.67 -3.14
C SER A 419 -0.13 -0.26 -2.93
N ASN A 420 0.73 0.23 -3.83
CA ASN A 420 1.19 1.61 -3.87
C ASN A 420 0.06 2.49 -4.42
N ARG A 421 -0.78 3.04 -3.53
CA ARG A 421 -1.98 3.81 -3.90
C ARG A 421 -1.99 5.23 -3.36
N GLY A 422 -0.88 5.72 -2.83
CA GLY A 422 -0.71 7.13 -2.46
C GLY A 422 -0.76 8.03 -3.70
N VAL A 423 0.03 7.70 -4.71
CA VAL A 423 0.08 8.40 -6.00
C VAL A 423 -0.11 7.47 -7.20
N ASN A 424 -0.37 6.19 -6.96
CA ASN A 424 -0.75 5.19 -7.98
C ASN A 424 0.33 4.90 -9.04
N GLY A 425 1.62 5.08 -8.70
CA GLY A 425 2.74 4.76 -9.59
C GLY A 425 2.89 3.26 -9.86
N ILE A 426 3.64 2.93 -10.90
CA ILE A 426 4.06 1.55 -11.21
C ILE A 426 5.51 1.30 -10.76
N ASP A 427 6.17 2.32 -10.24
CA ASP A 427 7.54 2.30 -9.75
C ASP A 427 7.64 1.62 -8.37
N GLY A 428 8.74 0.93 -8.12
CA GLY A 428 9.08 0.34 -6.82
C GLY A 428 8.16 -0.78 -6.32
N VAL A 429 7.30 -1.36 -7.17
CA VAL A 429 6.28 -2.33 -6.73
C VAL A 429 6.91 -3.65 -6.29
N VAL A 430 7.95 -4.13 -6.99
CA VAL A 430 8.71 -5.34 -6.59
C VAL A 430 9.36 -5.11 -5.23
N SER A 431 10.03 -3.97 -5.06
CA SER A 431 10.71 -3.60 -3.82
C SER A 431 9.74 -3.42 -2.65
N THR A 432 8.56 -2.82 -2.88
CA THR A 432 7.48 -2.75 -1.88
C THR A 432 7.05 -4.14 -1.44
N ALA A 433 6.82 -5.06 -2.39
CA ALA A 433 6.45 -6.43 -2.07
C ALA A 433 7.54 -7.18 -1.27
N VAL A 434 8.80 -6.96 -1.61
CA VAL A 434 9.94 -7.47 -0.82
C VAL A 434 9.90 -6.91 0.61
N GLY A 435 9.62 -5.61 0.78
CA GLY A 435 9.48 -4.99 2.09
C GLY A 435 8.34 -5.58 2.92
N VAL A 436 7.18 -5.82 2.31
CA VAL A 436 6.04 -6.51 2.95
C VAL A 436 6.44 -7.91 3.40
N ALA A 437 7.10 -8.69 2.54
CA ALA A 437 7.56 -10.03 2.86
C ALA A 437 8.59 -10.06 4.01
N LEU A 438 9.55 -9.12 4.01
CA LEU A 438 10.57 -9.00 5.05
C LEU A 438 9.98 -8.67 6.43
N SER A 439 8.93 -7.85 6.46
CA SER A 439 8.32 -7.41 7.70
C SER A 439 7.41 -8.47 8.33
N SER A 440 6.58 -9.15 7.53
CA SER A 440 5.58 -10.08 8.04
C SER A 440 6.10 -11.51 8.23
N LYS A 441 7.11 -11.91 7.45
CA LYS A 441 7.56 -13.30 7.27
C LYS A 441 6.46 -14.27 6.79
N ALA A 442 5.29 -13.77 6.44
CA ALA A 442 4.21 -14.56 5.88
C ALA A 442 4.44 -14.80 4.37
N PRO A 443 3.90 -15.90 3.80
CA PRO A 443 3.89 -16.10 2.36
C PRO A 443 3.32 -14.86 1.66
N THR A 444 4.04 -14.35 0.68
CA THR A 444 3.67 -13.12 -0.02
C THR A 444 3.59 -13.37 -1.52
N ALA A 445 2.47 -13.03 -2.14
CA ALA A 445 2.31 -13.00 -3.58
C ALA A 445 2.38 -11.55 -4.08
N LEU A 446 2.99 -11.36 -5.24
CA LEU A 446 2.99 -10.10 -6.00
C LEU A 446 2.32 -10.34 -7.35
N LEU A 447 1.19 -9.70 -7.60
CA LEU A 447 0.56 -9.65 -8.92
C LEU A 447 0.95 -8.34 -9.61
N ILE A 448 1.68 -8.42 -10.73
CA ILE A 448 2.32 -7.28 -11.37
C ILE A 448 2.29 -7.39 -12.90
N GLY A 449 2.10 -6.26 -13.58
CA GLY A 449 2.28 -6.20 -15.03
C GLY A 449 3.76 -6.12 -15.45
N ASP A 450 4.04 -6.48 -16.69
CA ASP A 450 5.36 -6.51 -17.29
C ASP A 450 6.14 -5.20 -17.17
N ILE A 451 5.55 -4.07 -17.58
CA ILE A 451 6.20 -2.74 -17.48
C ILE A 451 6.54 -2.37 -16.03
N ALA A 452 5.65 -2.65 -15.10
CA ALA A 452 5.91 -2.38 -13.68
C ALA A 452 7.05 -3.27 -13.14
N MET A 453 7.11 -4.53 -13.57
CA MET A 453 8.19 -5.46 -13.24
C MET A 453 9.52 -4.98 -13.79
N LEU A 454 9.57 -4.54 -15.06
CA LEU A 454 10.78 -4.00 -15.69
C LEU A 454 11.22 -2.69 -15.05
N HIS A 455 10.26 -1.84 -14.65
CA HIS A 455 10.55 -0.57 -13.97
C HIS A 455 11.28 -0.75 -12.64
N ASP A 456 11.04 -1.85 -11.92
CA ASP A 456 11.65 -2.14 -10.61
C ASP A 456 12.38 -3.51 -10.57
N SER A 457 12.97 -3.93 -11.67
CA SER A 457 13.72 -5.20 -11.75
C SER A 457 14.90 -5.26 -10.76
N ASN A 458 15.48 -4.11 -10.37
CA ASN A 458 16.52 -4.04 -9.33
C ASN A 458 16.02 -4.49 -7.95
N GLY A 459 14.71 -4.48 -7.70
CA GLY A 459 14.10 -5.08 -6.50
C GLY A 459 14.36 -6.58 -6.35
N LEU A 460 14.69 -7.27 -7.45
CA LEU A 460 15.07 -8.68 -7.46
C LEU A 460 16.50 -8.94 -6.97
N LEU A 461 17.37 -7.92 -6.89
CA LEU A 461 18.76 -8.11 -6.48
C LEU A 461 18.84 -8.76 -5.11
N ASN A 462 19.53 -9.91 -5.05
CA ASN A 462 19.71 -10.72 -3.86
C ASN A 462 18.41 -11.27 -3.23
N LEU A 463 17.25 -11.21 -3.91
CA LEU A 463 16.00 -11.75 -3.38
C LEU A 463 16.10 -13.26 -3.09
N ASN A 464 16.82 -14.01 -3.91
CA ASN A 464 17.09 -15.43 -3.74
C ASN A 464 17.94 -15.78 -2.50
N ARG A 465 18.53 -14.78 -1.83
CA ARG A 465 19.31 -14.92 -0.60
C ARG A 465 18.58 -14.39 0.65
N ARG A 466 17.40 -13.82 0.47
CA ARG A 466 16.59 -13.30 1.58
C ARG A 466 15.72 -14.42 2.14
N ASP A 467 15.55 -14.43 3.46
CA ASP A 467 14.68 -15.38 4.16
C ASP A 467 13.21 -14.93 4.02
N VAL A 468 12.66 -15.10 2.81
CA VAL A 468 11.26 -14.78 2.48
C VAL A 468 10.68 -15.85 1.56
N GLN A 469 9.36 -16.05 1.65
CA GLN A 469 8.58 -16.89 0.71
C GLN A 469 7.75 -15.95 -0.17
N MET A 470 8.15 -15.81 -1.43
CA MET A 470 7.51 -14.85 -2.32
C MET A 470 7.23 -15.45 -3.71
N LYS A 471 6.00 -15.28 -4.20
CA LYS A 471 5.60 -15.60 -5.56
C LYS A 471 5.37 -14.32 -6.33
N ILE A 472 6.09 -14.12 -7.43
CA ILE A 472 5.95 -12.96 -8.31
C ILE A 472 5.24 -13.41 -9.58
N ILE A 473 3.99 -12.99 -9.76
CA ILE A 473 3.16 -13.32 -10.91
C ILE A 473 3.23 -12.14 -11.87
N VAL A 474 3.96 -12.32 -12.97
CA VAL A 474 4.14 -11.30 -14.00
C VAL A 474 3.13 -11.54 -15.12
N VAL A 475 2.18 -10.62 -15.26
CA VAL A 475 1.26 -10.61 -16.41
C VAL A 475 1.96 -9.88 -17.55
N ASP A 476 2.40 -10.66 -18.53
CA ASP A 476 3.16 -10.20 -19.70
C ASP A 476 2.23 -10.05 -20.91
N ASN A 477 1.85 -8.81 -21.19
CA ASN A 477 1.03 -8.44 -22.35
C ASN A 477 1.81 -7.60 -23.37
N GLU A 478 3.15 -7.59 -23.26
CA GLU A 478 4.05 -6.83 -24.11
C GLU A 478 3.77 -5.32 -24.08
N GLY A 479 3.50 -4.75 -22.88
CA GLY A 479 3.47 -3.29 -22.80
C GLY A 479 2.38 -2.65 -21.95
N GLY A 480 1.98 -1.44 -22.33
CA GLY A 480 1.04 -0.60 -21.59
C GLY A 480 -0.42 -1.00 -21.74
N GLY A 481 -0.83 -2.17 -21.23
CA GLY A 481 -2.17 -2.74 -21.40
C GLY A 481 -3.33 -1.83 -21.03
N ILE A 482 -3.18 -1.03 -19.96
CA ILE A 482 -4.24 -0.10 -19.52
C ILE A 482 -4.63 0.92 -20.60
N PHE A 483 -3.69 1.34 -21.44
CA PHE A 483 -3.95 2.36 -22.47
C PHE A 483 -4.90 1.86 -23.56
N SER A 484 -5.01 0.53 -23.75
CA SER A 484 -5.96 -0.08 -24.68
C SER A 484 -7.44 0.12 -24.25
N PHE A 485 -7.70 0.50 -23.01
CA PHE A 485 -9.04 0.84 -22.49
C PHE A 485 -9.35 2.34 -22.50
N LEU A 486 -8.47 3.17 -23.06
CA LEU A 486 -8.58 4.60 -23.02
C LEU A 486 -8.81 5.18 -24.44
N PRO A 487 -9.38 6.39 -24.57
CA PRO A 487 -9.76 6.98 -25.86
C PRO A 487 -8.62 7.08 -26.88
N GLN A 488 -7.37 7.19 -26.44
CA GLN A 488 -6.22 7.23 -27.34
C GLN A 488 -6.02 5.94 -28.14
N ALA A 489 -6.53 4.80 -27.68
CA ALA A 489 -6.47 3.54 -28.43
C ALA A 489 -7.30 3.58 -29.72
N GLU A 490 -8.38 4.36 -29.73
CA GLU A 490 -9.27 4.56 -30.89
C GLU A 490 -8.89 5.80 -31.71
N SER A 491 -8.27 6.82 -31.07
CA SER A 491 -8.02 8.13 -31.67
C SER A 491 -6.69 8.20 -32.43
N LEU A 492 -5.73 7.33 -32.13
CA LEU A 492 -4.40 7.31 -32.75
C LEU A 492 -4.31 6.19 -33.79
N ASP A 493 -3.45 6.38 -34.80
CA ASP A 493 -3.08 5.27 -35.65
C ASP A 493 -2.27 4.21 -34.86
N GLY A 494 -2.31 2.95 -35.34
CA GLY A 494 -1.76 1.83 -34.59
C GLY A 494 -0.24 1.96 -34.32
N ALA A 495 0.53 2.53 -35.25
CA ALA A 495 1.97 2.70 -35.06
C ALA A 495 2.27 3.76 -34.02
N GLN A 496 1.56 4.87 -34.05
CA GLN A 496 1.70 5.94 -33.06
C GLN A 496 1.24 5.48 -31.66
N PHE A 497 0.16 4.70 -31.59
CA PHE A 497 -0.29 4.12 -30.32
C PHE A 497 0.76 3.19 -29.72
N GLU A 498 1.30 2.25 -30.51
CA GLU A 498 2.35 1.33 -30.04
C GLU A 498 3.61 2.07 -29.59
N GLN A 499 4.03 3.12 -30.33
CA GLN A 499 5.21 3.89 -29.97
C GLN A 499 5.07 4.66 -28.65
N LEU A 500 3.88 5.25 -28.37
CA LEU A 500 3.70 6.19 -27.26
C LEU A 500 3.08 5.55 -26.01
N PHE A 501 2.25 4.53 -26.18
CA PHE A 501 1.42 3.95 -25.13
C PHE A 501 1.56 2.43 -25.02
N GLY A 502 1.54 1.71 -26.12
CA GLY A 502 1.76 0.27 -26.15
C GLY A 502 3.16 -0.10 -25.66
N THR A 503 4.16 0.60 -26.16
CA THR A 503 5.59 0.49 -25.76
C THR A 503 6.07 -0.97 -25.60
N PRO A 504 5.97 -1.82 -26.65
CA PRO A 504 6.38 -3.22 -26.57
C PRO A 504 7.89 -3.31 -26.26
N HIS A 505 8.28 -4.29 -25.42
CA HIS A 505 9.64 -4.34 -24.87
C HIS A 505 10.45 -5.57 -25.30
N SER A 506 9.81 -6.65 -25.73
CA SER A 506 10.45 -7.92 -26.16
C SER A 506 11.41 -8.52 -25.12
N VAL A 507 11.20 -8.26 -23.81
CA VAL A 507 12.04 -8.80 -22.74
C VAL A 507 11.61 -10.23 -22.44
N ASP A 508 12.58 -11.15 -22.38
CA ASP A 508 12.36 -12.50 -21.91
C ASP A 508 12.47 -12.58 -20.37
N PHE A 509 11.32 -12.77 -19.72
CA PHE A 509 11.25 -12.84 -18.25
C PHE A 509 11.91 -14.09 -17.66
N GLU A 510 12.03 -15.18 -18.42
CA GLU A 510 12.80 -16.36 -18.00
C GLU A 510 14.29 -16.02 -17.90
N SER A 511 14.83 -15.35 -18.91
CA SER A 511 16.22 -14.85 -18.88
C SER A 511 16.45 -13.81 -17.79
N LEU A 512 15.49 -12.91 -17.55
CA LEU A 512 15.54 -11.95 -16.44
C LEU A 512 15.60 -12.68 -15.10
N ALA A 513 14.72 -13.65 -14.86
CA ALA A 513 14.70 -14.46 -13.65
C ALA A 513 16.02 -15.20 -13.43
N LYS A 514 16.55 -15.82 -14.49
CA LYS A 514 17.84 -16.51 -14.46
C LYS A 514 18.99 -15.57 -14.10
N THR A 515 18.99 -14.34 -14.61
CA THR A 515 20.00 -13.31 -14.28
C THR A 515 20.03 -13.01 -12.78
N HIS A 516 18.87 -13.04 -12.13
CA HIS A 516 18.73 -12.83 -10.68
C HIS A 516 18.82 -14.13 -9.85
N GLY A 517 19.10 -15.26 -10.49
CA GLY A 517 19.18 -16.57 -9.83
C GLY A 517 17.84 -17.03 -9.27
N MET A 518 16.72 -16.65 -9.90
CA MET A 518 15.36 -16.96 -9.47
C MET A 518 14.78 -18.11 -10.30
N PRO A 519 14.09 -19.09 -9.67
CA PRO A 519 13.28 -20.06 -10.39
C PRO A 519 12.17 -19.35 -11.18
N PHE A 520 11.89 -19.86 -12.39
CA PHE A 520 10.86 -19.33 -13.27
C PHE A 520 10.00 -20.45 -13.87
N ALA A 521 8.72 -20.20 -14.07
CA ALA A 521 7.83 -21.07 -14.82
C ALA A 521 6.74 -20.24 -15.53
N TRP A 522 6.38 -20.65 -16.76
CA TRP A 522 5.17 -20.15 -17.41
C TRP A 522 3.93 -20.87 -16.87
N ALA A 523 2.83 -20.15 -16.74
CA ALA A 523 1.50 -20.71 -16.51
C ALA A 523 0.57 -20.24 -17.63
N THR A 524 -0.12 -21.19 -18.27
CA THR A 524 -1.07 -20.94 -19.36
C THR A 524 -2.51 -21.21 -18.95
N THR A 525 -2.71 -21.99 -17.89
CA THR A 525 -4.01 -22.34 -17.33
C THR A 525 -4.10 -22.01 -15.85
N SER A 526 -5.33 -21.84 -15.35
CA SER A 526 -5.58 -21.60 -13.90
C SER A 526 -5.03 -22.75 -13.05
N GLU A 527 -5.08 -23.99 -13.53
CA GLU A 527 -4.55 -25.14 -12.80
C GLU A 527 -3.02 -25.07 -12.69
N GLU A 528 -2.33 -24.71 -13.78
CA GLU A 528 -0.88 -24.51 -13.76
C GLU A 528 -0.49 -23.37 -12.81
N LEU A 529 -1.22 -22.26 -12.83
CA LEU A 529 -0.97 -21.12 -11.95
C LEU A 529 -1.16 -21.52 -10.48
N ARG A 530 -2.26 -22.23 -10.13
CA ARG A 530 -2.49 -22.75 -8.77
C ARG A 530 -1.37 -23.68 -8.32
N ARG A 531 -0.93 -24.59 -9.20
CA ARG A 531 0.18 -25.52 -8.91
C ARG A 531 1.47 -24.77 -8.62
N GLN A 532 1.82 -23.75 -9.43
CA GLN A 532 3.03 -22.96 -9.23
C GLN A 532 2.97 -22.11 -7.96
N LEU A 533 1.81 -21.54 -7.64
CA LEU A 533 1.59 -20.79 -6.39
C LEU A 533 1.80 -21.67 -5.16
N GLY A 534 1.40 -22.94 -5.22
CA GLY A 534 1.57 -23.92 -4.12
C GLY A 534 3.00 -24.47 -3.96
N THR A 535 3.96 -24.15 -4.84
CA THR A 535 5.34 -24.60 -4.70
C THR A 535 6.05 -23.88 -3.54
N ALA A 536 6.99 -24.55 -2.88
CA ALA A 536 7.77 -23.93 -1.82
C ALA A 536 8.77 -22.89 -2.36
N GLY A 537 9.15 -21.92 -1.51
CA GLY A 537 10.21 -20.95 -1.79
C GLY A 537 9.79 -19.78 -2.68
N THR A 538 10.78 -18.97 -3.04
CA THR A 538 10.60 -17.76 -3.84
C THR A 538 10.80 -18.06 -5.32
N SER A 539 9.85 -17.64 -6.19
CA SER A 539 9.91 -17.89 -7.64
C SER A 539 9.14 -16.83 -8.41
N ILE A 540 9.40 -16.74 -9.72
CA ILE A 540 8.67 -15.91 -10.67
C ILE A 540 7.80 -16.81 -11.54
N ILE A 541 6.55 -16.40 -11.77
CA ILE A 541 5.57 -17.10 -12.60
C ILE A 541 5.15 -16.14 -13.71
N GLY A 542 5.42 -16.47 -14.97
CA GLY A 542 4.98 -15.69 -16.12
C GLY A 542 3.59 -16.11 -16.56
N VAL A 543 2.72 -15.16 -16.86
CA VAL A 543 1.43 -15.36 -17.52
C VAL A 543 1.40 -14.50 -18.77
N ARG A 544 1.38 -15.12 -19.95
CA ARG A 544 1.38 -14.39 -21.21
C ARG A 544 -0.05 -14.12 -21.66
N THR A 545 -0.33 -12.86 -21.97
CA THR A 545 -1.62 -12.39 -22.48
C THR A 545 -1.43 -11.48 -23.69
N ASP A 546 -2.51 -11.01 -24.29
CA ASP A 546 -2.51 -10.06 -25.41
C ASP A 546 -3.40 -8.87 -25.08
N ARG A 547 -2.91 -7.65 -25.30
CA ARG A 547 -3.62 -6.40 -24.94
C ARG A 547 -4.96 -6.23 -25.65
N LYS A 548 -5.10 -6.69 -26.89
CA LYS A 548 -6.36 -6.59 -27.65
C LYS A 548 -7.35 -7.65 -27.19
N VAL A 549 -6.88 -8.87 -26.97
CA VAL A 549 -7.69 -9.95 -26.40
C VAL A 549 -8.17 -9.56 -25.00
N ASN A 550 -7.33 -8.94 -24.18
CA ASN A 550 -7.68 -8.48 -22.85
C ASN A 550 -8.88 -7.50 -22.84
N VAL A 551 -8.93 -6.56 -23.78
CA VAL A 551 -10.10 -5.65 -23.91
C VAL A 551 -11.36 -6.42 -24.27
N ALA A 552 -11.28 -7.40 -25.17
CA ALA A 552 -12.40 -8.24 -25.56
C ALA A 552 -12.90 -9.10 -24.39
N ASP A 553 -12.00 -9.69 -23.61
CA ASP A 553 -12.31 -10.48 -22.41
C ASP A 553 -13.08 -9.65 -21.37
N HIS A 554 -12.60 -8.44 -21.07
CA HIS A 554 -13.28 -7.53 -20.16
C HIS A 554 -14.68 -7.16 -20.65
N ASN A 555 -14.82 -6.85 -21.93
CA ASN A 555 -16.12 -6.52 -22.52
C ASN A 555 -17.09 -7.70 -22.47
N ALA A 556 -16.61 -8.94 -22.66
CA ALA A 556 -17.42 -10.14 -22.54
C ALA A 556 -17.92 -10.35 -21.10
N LEU A 557 -17.06 -10.09 -20.09
CA LEU A 557 -17.45 -10.13 -18.68
C LEU A 557 -18.51 -9.08 -18.35
N TYR A 558 -18.34 -7.83 -18.82
CA TYR A 558 -19.31 -6.76 -18.61
C TYR A 558 -20.66 -7.08 -19.25
N ALA A 559 -20.66 -7.59 -20.48
CA ALA A 559 -21.89 -7.99 -21.20
C ALA A 559 -22.63 -9.11 -20.47
N ALA A 560 -21.91 -10.13 -19.99
CA ALA A 560 -22.51 -11.25 -19.26
C ALA A 560 -23.17 -10.80 -17.95
N VAL A 561 -22.54 -9.89 -17.21
CA VAL A 561 -23.12 -9.34 -15.98
C VAL A 561 -24.33 -8.45 -16.31
N ALA A 562 -24.27 -7.60 -17.33
CA ALA A 562 -25.40 -6.78 -17.74
C ALA A 562 -26.62 -7.62 -18.13
N GLU A 563 -26.41 -8.72 -18.88
CA GLU A 563 -27.48 -9.67 -19.19
C GLU A 563 -28.10 -10.32 -17.95
N ALA A 564 -27.25 -10.73 -16.99
CA ALA A 564 -27.71 -11.36 -15.75
C ALA A 564 -28.47 -10.39 -14.82
N LEU A 565 -28.18 -9.09 -14.89
CA LEU A 565 -28.87 -8.05 -14.12
C LEU A 565 -30.18 -7.59 -14.77
N THR A 566 -30.42 -7.92 -16.04
CA THR A 566 -31.67 -7.60 -16.75
C THR A 566 -32.77 -8.63 -16.45
N LYS A 567 -32.38 -9.86 -16.07
CA LYS A 567 -33.27 -10.98 -15.70
C LYS A 567 -33.70 -10.88 -14.25
#